data_c4c1d58959a922376a60d44d85e7a5fd
#
_entry.id   c4c1d58959a922376a60d44d85e7a5fd
#
_cell.length_a   1.000
_cell.length_b   1.000
_cell.length_c   1.000
_cell.angle_alpha   90.00
_cell.angle_beta   90.00
_cell.angle_gamma   90.00
#
_symmetry.space_group_name_H-M   'P 1'
#
loop_
_entity.id
_entity.type
_entity.pdbx_description
1 polymer ?
#
loop_
_entity_poly.entity_id
_entity_poly.type
_entity_poly.pdbx_seq_one_letter_code
_entity_poly.pdbx_strand_id
1 'polypeptide(L)'
;SYGPRADDCRLTVLDVGEGQTLLLQSGGQSALIDCGGYSDTVCADRAWQMLRSQNLYDLDLLLFTHFDRDHFGGTENFLTQIPAERVILPGISELLPLGQVVTEDCAVPFGKGILHIYPYSGGNKEQENSMAILFETEDCGILITGDLDVAGERRLVKNHALGADILVVGHHGSKYATCPELLDAVQPELAVISVGENNYGHPTQEVLDRL
;
A
#
# COMPACT_ATOMS: atom_id res chain seq x y z
N SER A 1 -27.21 6.82 -8.54
CA SER A 1 -26.21 6.11 -7.72
C SER A 1 -24.82 6.61 -8.08
N TYR A 2 -24.17 7.29 -7.15
CA TYR A 2 -22.76 7.71 -7.29
C TYR A 2 -21.85 6.62 -6.65
N GLY A 3 -21.88 5.41 -7.17
CA GLY A 3 -20.85 4.42 -6.90
C GLY A 3 -19.83 4.42 -8.03
N PRO A 4 -18.59 3.90 -7.81
CA PRO A 4 -17.64 3.71 -8.90
C PRO A 4 -18.31 2.85 -9.97
N ARG A 5 -18.12 3.22 -11.25
CA ARG A 5 -18.55 2.36 -12.34
C ARG A 5 -17.68 1.10 -12.28
N ALA A 6 -18.24 -0.05 -12.67
CA ALA A 6 -17.52 -1.32 -12.72
C ALA A 6 -16.24 -1.28 -13.58
N ASP A 7 -16.05 -0.20 -14.32
CA ASP A 7 -14.95 0.01 -15.25
C ASP A 7 -13.86 0.95 -14.72
N ASP A 8 -14.07 1.58 -13.56
CA ASP A 8 -13.12 2.54 -13.03
C ASP A 8 -12.02 1.82 -12.21
N CYS A 9 -10.76 2.23 -12.41
CA CYS A 9 -9.69 2.02 -11.45
C CYS A 9 -9.71 3.19 -10.46
N ARG A 10 -9.72 2.91 -9.17
CA ARG A 10 -9.73 3.92 -8.13
C ARG A 10 -8.79 3.57 -7.00
N LEU A 11 -7.89 4.49 -6.69
CA LEU A 11 -7.11 4.49 -5.45
C LEU A 11 -7.71 5.55 -4.50
N THR A 12 -8.03 5.14 -3.29
CA THR A 12 -8.43 6.04 -2.20
C THR A 12 -7.39 5.95 -1.10
N VAL A 13 -6.72 7.05 -0.81
CA VAL A 13 -5.80 7.19 0.33
C VAL A 13 -6.62 7.72 1.49
N LEU A 14 -6.71 6.96 2.57
CA LEU A 14 -7.50 7.35 3.73
C LEU A 14 -6.69 8.27 4.65
N ASP A 15 -7.32 9.33 5.13
CA ASP A 15 -6.73 10.18 6.16
C ASP A 15 -6.74 9.43 7.51
N VAL A 16 -5.65 8.74 7.81
CA VAL A 16 -5.45 7.95 9.03
C VAL A 16 -4.45 8.60 9.99
N GLY A 17 -4.05 9.85 9.71
CA GLY A 17 -2.94 10.50 10.38
C GLY A 17 -1.60 9.96 9.90
N GLU A 18 -0.62 9.83 10.79
CA GLU A 18 0.65 9.18 10.47
C GLU A 18 0.41 7.69 10.28
N GLY A 19 0.66 7.18 9.07
CA GLY A 19 0.45 5.81 8.69
C GLY A 19 -0.17 5.64 7.30
N GLN A 20 -0.49 4.41 6.94
CA GLN A 20 -1.01 4.07 5.62
C GLN A 20 -2.22 3.15 5.69
N THR A 21 -3.26 3.53 4.98
CA THR A 21 -4.44 2.70 4.70
C THR A 21 -4.98 3.11 3.32
N LEU A 22 -4.92 2.21 2.36
CA LEU A 22 -5.25 2.47 0.97
C LEU A 22 -6.37 1.52 0.53
N LEU A 23 -7.40 2.06 -0.12
CA LEU A 23 -8.43 1.25 -0.78
C LEU A 23 -8.23 1.32 -2.29
N LEU A 24 -7.91 0.18 -2.90
CA LEU A 24 -7.83 0.00 -4.34
C LEU A 24 -9.07 -0.73 -4.84
N GLN A 25 -9.68 -0.20 -5.88
CA GLN A 25 -10.87 -0.78 -6.51
C GLN A 25 -10.66 -0.87 -8.03
N SER A 26 -10.99 -2.00 -8.62
CA SER A 26 -10.93 -2.22 -10.07
C SER A 26 -11.86 -3.36 -10.48
N GLY A 27 -12.58 -3.19 -11.57
CA GLY A 27 -13.41 -4.24 -12.16
C GLY A 27 -14.45 -4.84 -11.21
N GLY A 28 -14.91 -4.08 -10.22
CA GLY A 28 -15.86 -4.54 -9.20
C GLY A 28 -15.22 -5.24 -8.01
N GLN A 29 -13.90 -5.44 -7.99
CA GLN A 29 -13.15 -5.96 -6.84
C GLN A 29 -12.62 -4.83 -5.96
N SER A 30 -12.41 -5.12 -4.68
CA SER A 30 -11.89 -4.22 -3.66
C SER A 30 -10.72 -4.83 -2.89
N ALA A 31 -9.64 -4.09 -2.77
CA ALA A 31 -8.47 -4.47 -1.96
C ALA A 31 -8.16 -3.38 -0.95
N LEU A 32 -7.94 -3.75 0.31
CA LEU A 32 -7.33 -2.88 1.29
C LEU A 32 -5.83 -3.19 1.34
N ILE A 33 -5.01 -2.17 1.14
CA ILE A 33 -3.55 -2.26 1.21
C ILE A 33 -3.11 -1.48 2.44
N ASP A 34 -2.57 -2.18 3.40
CA ASP A 34 -2.29 -1.76 4.76
C ASP A 34 -3.57 -1.35 5.54
N CYS A 35 -3.48 -1.37 6.84
CA CYS A 35 -4.52 -0.92 7.76
C CYS A 35 -3.86 -0.40 9.04
N GLY A 36 -3.19 0.74 8.91
CA GLY A 36 -2.48 1.38 10.00
C GLY A 36 -2.66 2.88 10.01
N GLY A 37 -2.23 3.53 11.08
CA GLY A 37 -2.34 4.96 11.23
C GLY A 37 -2.03 5.42 12.66
N TYR A 38 -2.28 6.69 12.93
CA TYR A 38 -2.09 7.29 14.24
C TYR A 38 -2.73 6.49 15.39
N SER A 39 -3.89 5.86 15.12
CA SER A 39 -4.62 5.06 16.11
C SER A 39 -5.21 3.83 15.44
N ASP A 40 -4.93 2.66 16.02
CA ASP A 40 -5.39 1.35 15.56
C ASP A 40 -6.92 1.27 15.39
N THR A 41 -7.67 1.95 16.26
CA THR A 41 -9.14 2.02 16.16
C THR A 41 -9.58 3.01 15.09
N VAL A 42 -8.96 4.19 15.02
CA VAL A 42 -9.38 5.24 14.07
C VAL A 42 -9.13 4.83 12.63
N CYS A 43 -7.98 4.23 12.31
CA CYS A 43 -7.71 3.77 10.95
C CYS A 43 -8.67 2.65 10.52
N ALA A 44 -8.94 1.68 11.41
CA ALA A 44 -9.91 0.62 11.17
C ALA A 44 -11.34 1.17 10.95
N ASP A 45 -11.77 2.10 11.78
CA ASP A 45 -13.11 2.73 11.66
C ASP A 45 -13.23 3.55 10.37
N ARG A 46 -12.19 4.27 9.97
CA ARG A 46 -12.17 5.02 8.70
C ARG A 46 -12.23 4.11 7.49
N ALA A 47 -11.47 3.01 7.49
CA ALA A 47 -11.52 2.00 6.45
C ALA A 47 -12.93 1.38 6.37
N TRP A 48 -13.48 0.99 7.51
CA TRP A 48 -14.85 0.45 7.61
C TRP A 48 -15.90 1.43 7.10
N GLN A 49 -15.87 2.70 7.55
CA GLN A 49 -16.82 3.73 7.10
C GLN A 49 -16.72 3.98 5.59
N MET A 50 -15.50 4.00 5.03
CA MET A 50 -15.29 4.17 3.60
C MET A 50 -15.94 3.03 2.82
N LEU A 51 -15.68 1.78 3.17
CA LEU A 51 -16.27 0.62 2.52
C LEU A 51 -17.80 0.63 2.63
N ARG A 52 -18.34 0.88 3.82
CA ARG A 52 -19.80 0.97 4.05
C ARG A 52 -20.47 2.09 3.26
N SER A 53 -19.80 3.23 3.09
CA SER A 53 -20.30 4.35 2.29
C SER A 53 -20.49 3.99 0.81
N GLN A 54 -19.76 2.96 0.36
CA GLN A 54 -19.82 2.41 -0.99
C GLN A 54 -20.66 1.11 -1.09
N ASN A 55 -21.34 0.70 0.00
CA ASN A 55 -22.08 -0.55 0.14
C ASN A 55 -21.19 -1.80 -0.01
N LEU A 56 -19.94 -1.72 0.36
CA LEU A 56 -19.04 -2.86 0.46
C LEU A 56 -19.05 -3.42 1.89
N TYR A 57 -19.22 -4.73 2.00
CA TYR A 57 -19.40 -5.44 3.28
C TYR A 57 -18.34 -6.52 3.49
N ASP A 58 -17.54 -6.78 2.50
CA ASP A 58 -16.41 -7.69 2.44
C ASP A 58 -15.32 -7.09 1.55
N LEU A 59 -14.13 -7.65 1.62
CA LEU A 59 -13.02 -7.36 0.74
C LEU A 59 -12.65 -8.61 -0.04
N ASP A 60 -12.34 -8.45 -1.32
CA ASP A 60 -11.75 -9.52 -2.13
C ASP A 60 -10.30 -9.79 -1.68
N LEU A 61 -9.59 -8.74 -1.24
CA LEU A 61 -8.18 -8.83 -0.88
C LEU A 61 -7.81 -7.88 0.26
N LEU A 62 -7.07 -8.39 1.24
CA LEU A 62 -6.34 -7.62 2.24
C LEU A 62 -4.85 -7.90 2.08
N LEU A 63 -4.04 -6.86 1.93
CA LEU A 63 -2.64 -7.00 1.58
C LEU A 63 -1.80 -6.01 2.40
N PHE A 64 -0.65 -6.45 2.91
CA PHE A 64 0.21 -5.61 3.75
C PHE A 64 1.58 -5.44 3.12
N THR A 65 2.07 -4.19 3.12
CA THR A 65 3.44 -3.89 2.70
C THR A 65 4.46 -4.39 3.71
N HIS A 66 4.19 -4.21 5.00
CA HIS A 66 4.99 -4.70 6.13
C HIS A 66 4.17 -4.69 7.44
N PHE A 67 4.79 -4.97 8.59
CA PHE A 67 4.08 -5.18 9.85
C PHE A 67 4.23 -4.05 10.88
N ASP A 68 4.82 -2.91 10.52
CA ASP A 68 4.91 -1.79 11.44
C ASP A 68 3.53 -1.28 11.80
N ARG A 69 3.40 -0.72 12.98
CA ARG A 69 2.10 -0.39 13.56
C ARG A 69 1.30 0.58 12.70
N ASP A 70 1.96 1.53 12.08
CA ASP A 70 1.37 2.54 11.21
C ASP A 70 0.94 1.99 9.83
N HIS A 71 1.20 0.70 9.55
CA HIS A 71 0.71 -0.04 8.39
C HIS A 71 -0.18 -1.25 8.75
N PHE A 72 -0.03 -1.78 9.97
CA PHE A 72 -0.68 -3.04 10.36
C PHE A 72 -1.56 -2.93 11.62
N GLY A 73 -1.37 -1.88 12.44
CA GLY A 73 -1.94 -1.80 13.80
C GLY A 73 -3.47 -1.85 13.87
N GLY A 74 -4.18 -1.38 12.85
CA GLY A 74 -5.65 -1.41 12.81
C GLY A 74 -6.27 -2.73 12.39
N THR A 75 -5.47 -3.69 11.94
CA THR A 75 -5.91 -4.93 11.29
C THR A 75 -6.89 -5.74 12.14
N GLU A 76 -6.58 -5.96 13.42
CA GLU A 76 -7.45 -6.73 14.32
C GLU A 76 -8.83 -6.07 14.44
N ASN A 77 -8.87 -4.76 14.71
CA ASN A 77 -10.11 -4.00 14.82
C ASN A 77 -10.90 -4.02 13.51
N PHE A 78 -10.23 -3.88 12.37
CA PHE A 78 -10.86 -3.89 11.06
C PHE A 78 -11.52 -5.23 10.76
N LEU A 79 -10.82 -6.34 10.97
CA LEU A 79 -11.32 -7.69 10.67
C LEU A 79 -12.45 -8.15 11.58
N THR A 80 -12.68 -7.50 12.73
CA THR A 80 -13.89 -7.73 13.52
C THR A 80 -15.16 -7.25 12.82
N GLN A 81 -15.04 -6.37 11.82
CA GLN A 81 -16.14 -5.67 11.18
C GLN A 81 -16.32 -6.07 9.72
N ILE A 82 -15.24 -6.33 8.99
CA ILE A 82 -15.25 -6.65 7.57
C ILE A 82 -14.32 -7.84 7.32
N PRO A 83 -14.86 -8.96 6.79
CA PRO A 83 -14.03 -10.09 6.37
C PRO A 83 -13.30 -9.79 5.07
N ALA A 84 -12.15 -10.45 4.87
CA ALA A 84 -11.42 -10.48 3.62
C ALA A 84 -11.39 -11.90 3.06
N GLU A 85 -11.68 -12.08 1.77
CA GLU A 85 -11.67 -13.38 1.11
C GLU A 85 -10.25 -13.95 1.03
N ARG A 86 -9.29 -13.08 0.70
CA ARG A 86 -7.87 -13.41 0.62
C ARG A 86 -7.04 -12.42 1.44
N VAL A 87 -6.00 -12.94 2.07
CA VAL A 87 -5.03 -12.14 2.82
C VAL A 87 -3.63 -12.46 2.30
N ILE A 88 -2.87 -11.43 1.93
CA ILE A 88 -1.48 -11.54 1.46
C ILE A 88 -0.56 -10.82 2.44
N LEU A 89 0.50 -11.49 2.85
CA LEU A 89 1.39 -11.08 3.91
C LEU A 89 2.85 -11.06 3.46
N PRO A 90 3.66 -10.09 3.90
CA PRO A 90 5.10 -10.06 3.65
C PRO A 90 5.88 -11.10 4.48
N GLY A 91 5.27 -11.66 5.51
CA GLY A 91 5.88 -12.64 6.41
C GLY A 91 4.85 -13.35 7.27
N ILE A 92 5.30 -14.19 8.18
CA ILE A 92 4.43 -14.93 9.10
C ILE A 92 3.83 -13.97 10.13
N SER A 93 2.53 -14.07 10.33
CA SER A 93 1.79 -13.29 11.33
C SER A 93 0.98 -14.19 12.25
N GLU A 94 1.12 -14.01 13.57
CA GLU A 94 0.29 -14.70 14.56
C GLU A 94 -1.17 -14.24 14.52
N LEU A 95 -1.40 -12.98 14.19
CA LEU A 95 -2.74 -12.43 14.03
C LEU A 95 -3.47 -13.00 12.82
N LEU A 96 -2.76 -13.29 11.75
CA LEU A 96 -3.29 -13.76 10.47
C LEU A 96 -2.66 -15.11 10.04
N PRO A 97 -2.86 -16.17 10.81
CA PRO A 97 -2.15 -17.45 10.59
C PRO A 97 -2.54 -18.18 9.29
N LEU A 98 -3.67 -17.80 8.68
CA LEU A 98 -4.14 -18.34 7.39
C LEU A 98 -3.81 -17.43 6.19
N GLY A 99 -3.12 -16.31 6.43
CA GLY A 99 -2.69 -15.41 5.35
C GLY A 99 -1.63 -16.08 4.47
N GLN A 100 -1.70 -15.80 3.19
CA GLN A 100 -0.71 -16.26 2.22
C GLN A 100 0.57 -15.43 2.36
N VAL A 101 1.65 -16.03 2.81
CA VAL A 101 2.97 -15.39 2.87
C VAL A 101 3.60 -15.41 1.47
N VAL A 102 4.07 -14.26 1.01
CA VAL A 102 4.76 -14.11 -0.27
C VAL A 102 6.25 -13.86 -0.01
N THR A 103 7.09 -14.75 -0.52
CA THR A 103 8.55 -14.71 -0.36
C THR A 103 9.31 -14.54 -1.68
N GLU A 104 8.60 -14.62 -2.80
CA GLU A 104 9.13 -14.48 -4.15
C GLU A 104 8.18 -13.60 -4.97
N ASP A 105 8.71 -12.99 -6.02
CA ASP A 105 7.90 -12.16 -6.93
C ASP A 105 6.69 -12.95 -7.45
N CYS A 106 5.54 -12.33 -7.38
CA CYS A 106 4.33 -12.94 -7.88
C CYS A 106 3.38 -11.92 -8.50
N ALA A 107 2.44 -12.43 -9.29
CA ALA A 107 1.41 -11.63 -9.93
C ALA A 107 0.02 -12.20 -9.56
N VAL A 108 -0.86 -11.33 -9.12
CA VAL A 108 -2.21 -11.65 -8.68
C VAL A 108 -3.20 -10.91 -9.58
N PRO A 109 -4.03 -11.61 -10.37
CA PRO A 109 -5.12 -10.96 -11.10
C PRO A 109 -6.05 -10.23 -10.12
N PHE A 110 -6.36 -8.96 -10.41
CA PHE A 110 -7.23 -8.15 -9.59
C PHE A 110 -8.03 -7.18 -10.46
N GLY A 111 -9.35 -7.33 -10.44
CA GLY A 111 -10.25 -6.52 -11.24
C GLY A 111 -9.93 -6.58 -12.72
N LYS A 112 -9.61 -5.44 -13.32
CA LYS A 112 -9.19 -5.30 -14.73
C LYS A 112 -7.68 -5.27 -14.94
N GLY A 113 -6.91 -5.52 -13.89
CA GLY A 113 -5.45 -5.45 -13.92
C GLY A 113 -4.78 -6.59 -13.20
N ILE A 114 -3.52 -6.37 -12.90
CA ILE A 114 -2.64 -7.31 -12.21
C ILE A 114 -1.95 -6.56 -11.07
N LEU A 115 -1.96 -7.16 -9.89
CA LEU A 115 -1.10 -6.78 -8.77
C LEU A 115 0.20 -7.57 -8.86
N HIS A 116 1.29 -6.89 -9.19
CA HIS A 116 2.64 -7.43 -9.07
C HIS A 116 3.15 -7.17 -7.67
N ILE A 117 3.58 -8.20 -6.98
CA ILE A 117 4.04 -8.14 -5.61
C ILE A 117 5.52 -8.51 -5.58
N TYR A 118 6.34 -7.61 -5.04
CA TYR A 118 7.79 -7.70 -4.99
C TYR A 118 8.27 -7.74 -3.55
N PRO A 119 8.44 -8.94 -2.97
CA PRO A 119 8.94 -9.07 -1.60
C PRO A 119 10.37 -8.57 -1.47
N TYR A 120 10.67 -7.94 -0.36
CA TYR A 120 12.00 -7.52 -0.02
C TYR A 120 12.42 -8.17 1.30
N SER A 121 13.47 -8.97 1.23
CA SER A 121 14.16 -9.52 2.40
C SER A 121 15.61 -9.06 2.36
N GLY A 122 15.95 -8.08 3.18
CA GLY A 122 17.33 -7.55 3.26
C GLY A 122 17.33 -6.13 3.78
N GLY A 123 18.38 -5.76 4.48
CA GLY A 123 18.50 -4.45 5.11
C GLY A 123 18.51 -4.56 6.62
N ASN A 124 18.03 -3.55 7.31
CA ASN A 124 17.91 -3.52 8.76
C ASN A 124 16.77 -4.45 9.22
N LYS A 125 16.78 -4.87 10.49
CA LYS A 125 15.71 -5.69 11.08
C LYS A 125 14.31 -5.10 10.91
N GLU A 126 14.20 -3.77 10.79
CA GLU A 126 12.97 -3.04 10.56
C GLU A 126 12.38 -3.24 9.15
N GLN A 127 13.18 -3.75 8.20
CA GLN A 127 12.76 -3.99 6.82
C GLN A 127 12.73 -5.47 6.43
N GLU A 128 12.96 -6.36 7.40
CA GLU A 128 12.69 -7.77 7.20
C GLU A 128 11.19 -7.94 6.92
N ASN A 129 10.89 -8.61 5.79
CA ASN A 129 9.51 -8.84 5.37
C ASN A 129 8.72 -7.58 4.96
N SER A 130 9.31 -6.76 4.10
CA SER A 130 8.59 -5.71 3.38
C SER A 130 8.25 -6.14 1.97
N MET A 131 7.30 -5.49 1.32
CA MET A 131 7.04 -5.69 -0.11
C MET A 131 6.54 -4.42 -0.80
N ALA A 132 6.97 -4.25 -2.06
CA ALA A 132 6.37 -3.27 -2.95
C ALA A 132 5.26 -3.91 -3.77
N ILE A 133 4.29 -3.09 -4.19
CA ILE A 133 3.13 -3.50 -4.95
C ILE A 133 3.01 -2.58 -6.15
N LEU A 134 2.96 -3.15 -7.35
CA LEU A 134 2.64 -2.43 -8.57
C LEU A 134 1.31 -2.97 -9.10
N PHE A 135 0.29 -2.14 -9.14
CA PHE A 135 -0.95 -2.45 -9.81
C PHE A 135 -0.94 -1.85 -11.21
N GLU A 136 -1.19 -2.67 -12.21
CA GLU A 136 -1.22 -2.27 -13.61
C GLU A 136 -2.52 -2.67 -14.29
N THR A 137 -3.06 -1.75 -15.07
CA THR A 137 -4.12 -1.97 -16.07
C THR A 137 -3.61 -1.51 -17.44
N GLU A 138 -4.43 -1.59 -18.49
CA GLU A 138 -4.08 -1.03 -19.81
C GLU A 138 -3.86 0.50 -19.74
N ASP A 139 -4.55 1.20 -18.84
CA ASP A 139 -4.65 2.66 -18.84
C ASP A 139 -4.06 3.31 -17.58
N CYS A 140 -3.65 2.54 -16.56
CA CYS A 140 -3.20 3.10 -15.28
C CYS A 140 -2.24 2.16 -14.55
N GLY A 141 -1.14 2.71 -14.08
CA GLY A 141 -0.18 2.07 -13.17
C GLY A 141 -0.14 2.78 -11.81
N ILE A 142 -0.11 2.01 -10.73
CA ILE A 142 -0.01 2.52 -9.36
C ILE A 142 1.09 1.75 -8.63
N LEU A 143 2.15 2.45 -8.21
CA LEU A 143 3.23 1.87 -7.42
C LEU A 143 3.10 2.28 -5.95
N ILE A 144 3.20 1.29 -5.06
CA ILE A 144 3.18 1.43 -3.60
C ILE A 144 4.44 0.75 -3.08
N THR A 145 5.35 1.49 -2.47
CA THR A 145 6.63 0.97 -2.00
C THR A 145 6.66 0.64 -0.51
N GLY A 146 5.57 0.97 0.21
CA GLY A 146 5.57 0.88 1.67
C GLY A 146 6.74 1.69 2.25
N ASP A 147 7.43 1.13 3.22
CA ASP A 147 8.56 1.80 3.87
C ASP A 147 9.92 1.28 3.41
N LEU A 148 10.00 0.80 2.16
CA LEU A 148 11.30 0.45 1.57
C LEU A 148 12.26 1.62 1.66
N ASP A 149 13.48 1.34 2.11
CA ASP A 149 14.57 2.31 2.09
C ASP A 149 15.19 2.45 0.69
N VAL A 150 16.09 3.41 0.54
CA VAL A 150 16.83 3.64 -0.72
C VAL A 150 17.50 2.37 -1.25
N ALA A 151 17.97 1.47 -0.39
CA ALA A 151 18.61 0.22 -0.83
C ALA A 151 17.59 -0.76 -1.40
N GLY A 152 16.42 -0.88 -0.76
CA GLY A 152 15.30 -1.66 -1.25
C GLY A 152 14.75 -1.13 -2.56
N GLU A 153 14.54 0.18 -2.66
CA GLU A 153 14.07 0.84 -3.88
C GLU A 153 15.05 0.65 -5.06
N ARG A 154 16.36 0.82 -4.84
CA ARG A 154 17.38 0.57 -5.87
C ARG A 154 17.40 -0.88 -6.34
N ARG A 155 17.16 -1.84 -5.42
CA ARG A 155 17.04 -3.25 -5.79
C ARG A 155 15.78 -3.48 -6.63
N LEU A 156 14.67 -2.86 -6.24
CA LEU A 156 13.41 -2.92 -6.97
C LEU A 156 13.59 -2.40 -8.41
N VAL A 157 14.14 -1.21 -8.58
CA VAL A 157 14.44 -0.59 -9.89
C VAL A 157 15.37 -1.45 -10.75
N LYS A 158 16.38 -2.07 -10.13
CA LYS A 158 17.35 -2.90 -10.86
C LYS A 158 16.72 -4.15 -11.47
N ASN A 159 15.70 -4.70 -10.81
CA ASN A 159 15.16 -6.03 -11.14
C ASN A 159 13.84 -5.96 -11.90
N HIS A 160 13.13 -4.82 -11.89
CA HIS A 160 11.79 -4.72 -12.42
C HIS A 160 11.59 -3.47 -13.29
N ALA A 161 10.71 -3.56 -14.26
CA ALA A 161 10.14 -2.40 -14.92
C ALA A 161 9.02 -1.84 -14.02
N LEU A 162 9.07 -0.54 -13.71
CA LEU A 162 8.23 0.06 -12.67
C LEU A 162 7.43 1.28 -13.15
N GLY A 163 7.22 1.42 -14.46
CA GLY A 163 6.44 2.55 -14.98
C GLY A 163 5.07 2.60 -14.31
N ALA A 164 4.72 3.74 -13.71
CA ALA A 164 3.42 3.93 -13.08
C ALA A 164 3.01 5.39 -13.11
N ASP A 165 1.72 5.65 -13.32
CA ASP A 165 1.16 7.01 -13.37
C ASP A 165 1.04 7.61 -11.97
N ILE A 166 0.84 6.76 -10.96
CA ILE A 166 0.67 7.17 -9.58
C ILE A 166 1.72 6.47 -8.70
N LEU A 167 2.46 7.27 -7.94
CA LEU A 167 3.36 6.79 -6.89
C LEU A 167 2.78 7.12 -5.52
N VAL A 168 2.53 6.11 -4.69
CA VAL A 168 2.39 6.32 -3.25
C VAL A 168 3.78 6.42 -2.67
N VAL A 169 4.13 7.62 -2.22
CA VAL A 169 5.47 7.99 -1.77
C VAL A 169 5.87 7.17 -0.56
N GLY A 170 7.03 6.56 -0.62
CA GLY A 170 7.50 5.65 0.42
C GLY A 170 7.76 6.33 1.77
N HIS A 171 7.53 5.57 2.84
CA HIS A 171 7.86 5.92 4.21
C HIS A 171 7.39 7.33 4.61
N HIS A 172 6.13 7.64 4.28
CA HIS A 172 5.46 8.92 4.59
C HIS A 172 6.21 10.17 4.14
N GLY A 173 7.08 10.05 3.13
CA GLY A 173 7.94 11.14 2.68
C GLY A 173 9.24 11.30 3.49
N SER A 174 9.75 10.21 4.06
CA SER A 174 11.06 10.15 4.69
C SER A 174 12.19 10.40 3.68
N LYS A 175 13.22 11.15 4.08
CA LYS A 175 14.43 11.37 3.25
C LYS A 175 15.18 10.08 2.89
N TYR A 176 14.91 9.00 3.60
CA TYR A 176 15.52 7.68 3.39
C TYR A 176 14.75 6.79 2.40
N ALA A 177 13.70 7.32 1.79
CA ALA A 177 12.91 6.67 0.76
C ALA A 177 12.72 7.58 -0.46
N THR A 178 12.05 7.09 -1.48
CA THR A 178 11.75 7.80 -2.74
C THR A 178 13.00 8.37 -3.38
N CYS A 179 13.97 7.48 -3.65
CA CYS A 179 15.26 7.86 -4.21
C CYS A 179 15.12 8.35 -5.68
N PRO A 180 16.08 9.17 -6.17
CA PRO A 180 16.05 9.66 -7.56
C PRO A 180 15.94 8.53 -8.58
N GLU A 181 16.65 7.42 -8.37
CA GLU A 181 16.62 6.28 -9.28
C GLU A 181 15.21 5.64 -9.39
N LEU A 182 14.44 5.65 -8.28
CA LEU A 182 13.05 5.20 -8.31
C LEU A 182 12.20 6.15 -9.14
N LEU A 183 12.32 7.45 -8.91
CA LEU A 183 11.54 8.47 -9.66
C LEU A 183 11.88 8.44 -11.15
N ASP A 184 13.16 8.27 -11.51
CA ASP A 184 13.60 8.14 -12.90
C ASP A 184 13.03 6.88 -13.58
N ALA A 185 12.86 5.79 -12.84
CA ALA A 185 12.32 4.53 -13.36
C ALA A 185 10.78 4.55 -13.46
N VAL A 186 10.11 5.17 -12.50
CA VAL A 186 8.63 5.18 -12.40
C VAL A 186 8.04 6.28 -13.26
N GLN A 187 8.62 7.47 -13.26
CA GLN A 187 8.15 8.69 -13.95
C GLN A 187 6.66 9.01 -13.66
N PRO A 188 6.24 9.09 -12.39
CA PRO A 188 4.84 9.25 -12.05
C PRO A 188 4.31 10.62 -12.47
N GLU A 189 3.05 10.66 -12.93
CA GLU A 189 2.32 11.90 -13.15
C GLU A 189 1.77 12.50 -11.85
N LEU A 190 1.53 11.63 -10.85
CA LEU A 190 1.01 12.00 -9.54
C LEU A 190 1.77 11.28 -8.41
N ALA A 191 2.31 12.03 -7.47
CA ALA A 191 2.84 11.51 -6.22
C ALA A 191 1.87 11.80 -5.07
N VAL A 192 1.53 10.77 -4.28
CA VAL A 192 0.61 10.89 -3.14
C VAL A 192 1.36 10.52 -1.87
N ILE A 193 1.34 11.39 -0.87
CA ILE A 193 1.99 11.17 0.42
C ILE A 193 0.93 10.91 1.48
N SER A 194 0.90 9.69 2.03
CA SER A 194 0.08 9.36 3.21
C SER A 194 0.85 9.78 4.45
N VAL A 195 0.45 10.88 5.07
CA VAL A 195 1.16 11.47 6.21
C VAL A 195 0.20 12.28 7.06
N GLY A 196 0.43 12.32 8.36
CA GLY A 196 -0.30 13.14 9.31
C GLY A 196 0.61 14.04 10.14
N GLU A 197 0.05 14.61 11.20
CA GLU A 197 0.85 15.33 12.20
C GLU A 197 1.82 14.35 12.87
N ASN A 198 3.12 14.63 12.78
CA ASN A 198 4.17 13.73 13.25
C ASN A 198 5.36 14.48 13.84
N ASN A 199 6.20 13.76 14.60
CA ASN A 199 7.43 14.28 15.19
C ASN A 199 8.70 13.90 14.39
N TYR A 200 8.56 13.20 13.26
CA TYR A 200 9.66 12.74 12.41
C TYR A 200 10.09 13.80 11.39
N GLY A 201 9.25 14.82 11.19
CA GLY A 201 9.46 15.86 10.18
C GLY A 201 9.11 15.39 8.77
N HIS A 202 8.21 14.44 8.65
CA HIS A 202 7.68 13.97 7.37
C HIS A 202 6.49 14.85 6.92
N PRO A 203 6.32 15.07 5.59
CA PRO A 203 7.30 14.76 4.56
C PRO A 203 8.51 15.70 4.69
N THR A 204 9.70 15.18 4.43
CA THR A 204 10.92 15.99 4.47
C THR A 204 11.02 16.90 3.25
N GLN A 205 11.65 18.08 3.41
CA GLN A 205 11.85 18.99 2.29
C GLN A 205 12.67 18.35 1.16
N GLU A 206 13.62 17.47 1.50
CA GLU A 206 14.42 16.73 0.53
C GLU A 206 13.59 15.85 -0.40
N VAL A 207 12.53 15.22 0.10
CA VAL A 207 11.60 14.43 -0.73
C VAL A 207 10.72 15.34 -1.57
N LEU A 208 10.18 16.40 -0.99
CA LEU A 208 9.35 17.36 -1.72
C LEU A 208 10.11 18.04 -2.87
N ASP A 209 11.42 18.30 -2.69
CA ASP A 209 12.28 18.90 -3.72
C ASP A 209 12.64 17.88 -4.84
N ARG A 210 12.48 16.57 -4.60
CA ARG A 210 12.71 15.52 -5.63
C ARG A 210 11.48 15.26 -6.47
N LEU A 211 10.27 15.40 -5.89
CA LEU A 211 8.98 15.19 -6.55
C LEU A 211 8.63 16.34 -7.50
#